data_1a6b5612e70ca342e9dfe79c64f90c2d
#
_entry.id   1a6b5612e70ca342e9dfe79c64f90c2d
#
_cell.length_a   1.000
_cell.length_b   1.000
_cell.length_c   1.000
_cell.angle_alpha   90.00
_cell.angle_beta   90.00
_cell.angle_gamma   90.00
#
_symmetry.space_group_name_H-M   'P 1'
#
loop_
_entity.id
_entity.type
_entity.pdbx_description
1 polymer ?
#
loop_
_entity_poly.entity_id
_entity_poly.type
_entity_poly.pdbx_seq_one_letter_code
_entity_poly.pdbx_strand_id
1 'polypeptide(L)'
;MRPSKDETPPPVEVKGLRTQIGDQVIHEALDLTVNRGEILGLVGGSGSGKSVLLKSIIGLLPPAGGSIRVFGTDIYSDSDAAIEEVKRRWGVLFQANALFSTLTVRENIEVPLREHTRLPEDMMADIAQLKAILSGLPADAIDKYPNELSGGMQKRAGVARAIAQDPELLLLDEPTSGLDPIMADQIDRLIRDLARSLGLTVVLVTHDIDTLYTITDRVAALAERKIVAIAPVRELEKSDHPWVREYLLGKRSRAGTPPPAEGRDNG
;
A
#
# COMPACT_ATOMS: atom_id res chain seq x y z
N MET A 1 23.67 -22.30 -4.32
CA MET A 1 22.68 -22.67 -5.37
C MET A 1 21.45 -21.80 -5.07
N ARG A 2 21.09 -20.83 -5.91
CA ARG A 2 19.85 -20.04 -5.69
C ARG A 2 18.67 -20.95 -6.08
N PRO A 3 17.61 -21.05 -5.25
CA PRO A 3 16.43 -21.81 -5.60
C PRO A 3 15.84 -21.27 -6.91
N SER A 4 15.25 -22.13 -7.71
CA SER A 4 14.55 -21.74 -8.94
C SER A 4 13.41 -20.78 -8.59
N LYS A 5 13.02 -19.89 -9.53
CA LYS A 5 11.92 -18.91 -9.30
C LYS A 5 10.60 -19.57 -8.87
N ASP A 6 10.42 -20.86 -9.16
CA ASP A 6 9.22 -21.64 -8.86
C ASP A 6 9.19 -22.23 -7.43
N GLU A 7 10.31 -22.17 -6.67
CA GLU A 7 10.40 -22.74 -5.30
C GLU A 7 10.25 -21.67 -4.20
N THR A 8 10.26 -20.38 -4.55
CA THR A 8 10.20 -19.31 -3.55
C THR A 8 8.73 -18.95 -3.29
N PRO A 9 8.25 -19.00 -2.03
CA PRO A 9 6.86 -18.67 -1.72
C PRO A 9 6.52 -17.23 -2.14
N PRO A 10 5.26 -17.00 -2.54
CA PRO A 10 4.81 -15.65 -2.90
C PRO A 10 4.94 -14.70 -1.69
N PRO A 11 5.19 -13.39 -1.93
CA PRO A 11 5.25 -12.40 -0.86
C PRO A 11 3.99 -12.35 0.01
N VAL A 12 2.81 -12.51 -0.58
CA VAL A 12 1.53 -12.63 0.14
C VAL A 12 0.69 -13.72 -0.51
N GLU A 13 0.21 -14.65 0.31
CA GLU A 13 -0.78 -15.66 -0.07
C GLU A 13 -1.91 -15.67 0.95
N VAL A 14 -3.13 -15.41 0.51
CA VAL A 14 -4.36 -15.44 1.31
C VAL A 14 -5.24 -16.54 0.76
N LYS A 15 -5.70 -17.47 1.62
CA LYS A 15 -6.54 -18.61 1.22
C LYS A 15 -7.79 -18.70 2.09
N GLY A 16 -8.95 -18.67 1.44
CA GLY A 16 -10.25 -18.86 2.06
C GLY A 16 -10.52 -17.89 3.21
N LEU A 17 -9.97 -16.67 3.15
CA LEU A 17 -10.02 -15.71 4.24
C LEU A 17 -11.46 -15.34 4.59
N ARG A 18 -11.78 -15.46 5.87
CA ARG A 18 -12.98 -14.92 6.48
C ARG A 18 -12.57 -13.93 7.57
N THR A 19 -12.99 -12.67 7.43
CA THR A 19 -12.83 -11.66 8.49
C THR A 19 -14.19 -11.18 8.94
N GLN A 20 -14.28 -10.85 10.24
CA GLN A 20 -15.50 -10.40 10.88
C GLN A 20 -15.19 -9.27 11.86
N ILE A 21 -16.03 -8.25 11.90
CA ILE A 21 -15.95 -7.15 12.90
C ILE A 21 -17.30 -7.06 13.59
N GLY A 22 -17.34 -7.39 14.87
CA GLY A 22 -18.59 -7.62 15.57
C GLY A 22 -19.40 -8.73 14.87
N ASP A 23 -20.65 -8.47 14.54
CA ASP A 23 -21.51 -9.42 13.84
C ASP A 23 -21.42 -9.31 12.29
N GLN A 24 -20.66 -8.33 11.78
CA GLN A 24 -20.56 -8.08 10.36
C GLN A 24 -19.42 -8.89 9.72
N VAL A 25 -19.75 -9.79 8.78
CA VAL A 25 -18.77 -10.48 7.93
C VAL A 25 -18.29 -9.50 6.85
N ILE A 26 -16.98 -9.24 6.81
CA ILE A 26 -16.34 -8.34 5.85
C ILE A 26 -15.82 -9.10 4.65
N HIS A 27 -15.09 -10.19 4.87
CA HIS A 27 -14.60 -11.08 3.81
C HIS A 27 -15.13 -12.50 4.05
N GLU A 28 -15.39 -13.21 2.94
CA GLU A 28 -15.86 -14.59 2.96
C GLU A 28 -15.26 -15.35 1.79
N ALA A 29 -14.50 -16.41 2.10
CA ALA A 29 -13.78 -17.23 1.12
C ALA A 29 -12.92 -16.37 0.16
N LEU A 30 -12.19 -15.36 0.70
CA LEU A 30 -11.33 -14.50 -0.10
C LEU A 30 -9.99 -15.16 -0.35
N ASP A 31 -9.62 -15.29 -1.61
CA ASP A 31 -8.31 -15.74 -2.07
C ASP A 31 -7.56 -14.59 -2.75
N LEU A 32 -6.26 -14.45 -2.44
CA LEU A 32 -5.39 -13.46 -3.06
C LEU A 32 -3.95 -13.97 -3.07
N THR A 33 -3.28 -13.87 -4.23
CA THR A 33 -1.84 -14.12 -4.35
C THR A 33 -1.17 -12.91 -4.97
N VAL A 34 -0.13 -12.41 -4.28
CA VAL A 34 0.72 -11.31 -4.74
C VAL A 34 2.02 -11.88 -5.29
N ASN A 35 2.37 -11.54 -6.52
CA ASN A 35 3.59 -12.01 -7.16
C ASN A 35 4.79 -11.15 -6.73
N ARG A 36 5.98 -11.77 -6.71
CA ARG A 36 7.22 -11.07 -6.34
C ARG A 36 7.56 -9.99 -7.35
N GLY A 37 7.86 -8.77 -6.86
CA GLY A 37 8.29 -7.64 -7.66
C GLY A 37 7.15 -6.95 -8.42
N GLU A 38 5.87 -7.33 -8.20
CA GLU A 38 4.74 -6.63 -8.81
C GLU A 38 4.24 -5.48 -7.92
N ILE A 39 3.62 -4.51 -8.55
CA ILE A 39 2.75 -3.52 -7.90
C ILE A 39 1.30 -3.96 -8.12
N LEU A 40 0.69 -4.52 -7.08
CA LEU A 40 -0.70 -4.95 -7.10
C LEU A 40 -1.60 -3.83 -6.55
N GLY A 41 -2.49 -3.30 -7.38
CA GLY A 41 -3.57 -2.41 -6.95
C GLY A 41 -4.73 -3.19 -6.32
N LEU A 42 -5.24 -2.75 -5.18
CA LEU A 42 -6.45 -3.30 -4.56
C LEU A 42 -7.56 -2.26 -4.61
N VAL A 43 -8.61 -2.56 -5.36
CA VAL A 43 -9.76 -1.67 -5.54
C VAL A 43 -11.04 -2.29 -5.02
N GLY A 44 -12.03 -1.45 -4.72
CA GLY A 44 -13.33 -1.89 -4.20
C GLY A 44 -14.17 -0.71 -3.76
N GLY A 45 -15.46 -0.90 -3.62
CA GLY A 45 -16.38 0.11 -3.11
C GLY A 45 -15.99 0.62 -1.71
N SER A 46 -16.55 1.76 -1.29
CA SER A 46 -16.40 2.20 0.09
C SER A 46 -16.95 1.14 1.04
N GLY A 47 -16.22 0.83 2.11
CA GLY A 47 -16.63 -0.21 3.07
C GLY A 47 -16.46 -1.66 2.58
N SER A 48 -15.89 -1.92 1.40
CA SER A 48 -15.69 -3.29 0.90
C SER A 48 -14.67 -4.12 1.68
N GLY A 49 -13.89 -3.49 2.59
CA GLY A 49 -12.93 -4.20 3.44
C GLY A 49 -11.46 -4.09 3.02
N LYS A 50 -11.08 -3.25 2.04
CA LYS A 50 -9.69 -3.12 1.57
C LYS A 50 -8.68 -2.90 2.71
N SER A 51 -8.91 -1.90 3.55
CA SER A 51 -8.05 -1.62 4.71
C SER A 51 -8.13 -2.72 5.79
N VAL A 52 -9.27 -3.44 5.86
CA VAL A 52 -9.41 -4.62 6.73
C VAL A 52 -8.50 -5.75 6.23
N LEU A 53 -8.48 -6.01 4.91
CA LEU A 53 -7.58 -7.00 4.32
C LEU A 53 -6.11 -6.65 4.58
N LEU A 54 -5.70 -5.38 4.36
CA LEU A 54 -4.35 -4.95 4.70
C LEU A 54 -4.01 -5.17 6.17
N LYS A 55 -4.91 -4.77 7.10
CA LYS A 55 -4.72 -4.98 8.54
C LYS A 55 -4.61 -6.46 8.89
N SER A 56 -5.35 -7.34 8.21
CA SER A 56 -5.22 -8.77 8.39
C SER A 56 -3.88 -9.31 7.88
N ILE A 57 -3.38 -8.81 6.72
CA ILE A 57 -2.08 -9.21 6.16
C ILE A 57 -0.91 -8.85 7.09
N ILE A 58 -0.98 -7.71 7.79
CA ILE A 58 0.09 -7.27 8.71
C ILE A 58 -0.10 -7.73 10.15
N GLY A 59 -1.05 -8.63 10.42
CA GLY A 59 -1.25 -9.21 11.75
C GLY A 59 -2.02 -8.33 12.75
N LEU A 60 -2.61 -7.20 12.33
CA LEU A 60 -3.37 -6.32 13.23
C LEU A 60 -4.84 -6.75 13.44
N LEU A 61 -5.36 -7.60 12.57
CA LEU A 61 -6.73 -8.09 12.66
C LEU A 61 -6.77 -9.59 12.38
N PRO A 62 -6.92 -10.44 13.39
CA PRO A 62 -6.95 -11.88 13.20
C PRO A 62 -8.18 -12.31 12.36
N PRO A 63 -8.01 -13.25 11.44
CA PRO A 63 -9.11 -13.79 10.65
C PRO A 63 -10.02 -14.67 11.51
N ALA A 64 -11.30 -14.72 11.13
CA ALA A 64 -12.26 -15.68 11.68
C ALA A 64 -12.16 -17.06 11.00
N GLY A 65 -11.40 -17.18 9.90
CA GLY A 65 -11.13 -18.42 9.17
C GLY A 65 -10.24 -18.18 7.96
N GLY A 66 -9.73 -19.26 7.39
CA GLY A 66 -8.75 -19.21 6.31
C GLY A 66 -7.32 -19.03 6.84
N SER A 67 -6.38 -18.71 5.94
CA SER A 67 -4.97 -18.50 6.30
C SER A 67 -4.38 -17.31 5.53
N ILE A 68 -3.39 -16.66 6.15
CA ILE A 68 -2.60 -15.58 5.54
C ILE A 68 -1.13 -15.91 5.72
N ARG A 69 -0.43 -16.08 4.61
CA ARG A 69 1.01 -16.33 4.61
C ARG A 69 1.74 -15.15 3.97
N VAL A 70 2.78 -14.70 4.65
CA VAL A 70 3.70 -13.69 4.13
C VAL A 70 5.08 -14.32 4.02
N PHE A 71 5.64 -14.34 2.82
CA PHE A 71 6.86 -15.06 2.48
C PHE A 71 6.87 -16.53 2.93
N GLY A 72 5.70 -17.18 2.91
CA GLY A 72 5.50 -18.58 3.31
C GLY A 72 5.21 -18.79 4.79
N THR A 73 5.43 -17.80 5.66
CA THR A 73 5.12 -17.85 7.10
C THR A 73 3.65 -17.50 7.33
N ASP A 74 2.93 -18.35 8.02
CA ASP A 74 1.57 -18.06 8.47
C ASP A 74 1.60 -17.11 9.68
N ILE A 75 1.15 -15.87 9.46
CA ILE A 75 1.29 -14.80 10.43
C ILE A 75 0.38 -14.90 11.66
N TYR A 76 -0.45 -15.95 11.75
CA TYR A 76 -1.35 -16.18 12.88
C TYR A 76 -1.16 -17.54 13.55
N SER A 77 -0.41 -18.46 12.96
CA SER A 77 -0.24 -19.82 13.49
C SER A 77 1.19 -20.29 13.63
N ASP A 78 2.15 -19.64 12.98
CA ASP A 78 3.57 -19.97 13.12
C ASP A 78 4.16 -19.41 14.43
N SER A 79 5.40 -19.71 14.72
CA SER A 79 6.08 -19.25 15.94
C SER A 79 6.30 -17.73 15.92
N ASP A 80 6.27 -17.09 17.09
CA ASP A 80 6.53 -15.66 17.26
C ASP A 80 7.86 -15.24 16.61
N ALA A 81 8.90 -16.08 16.71
CA ALA A 81 10.20 -15.81 16.10
C ALA A 81 10.12 -15.77 14.56
N ALA A 82 9.35 -16.66 13.93
CA ALA A 82 9.16 -16.65 12.48
C ALA A 82 8.34 -15.43 12.04
N ILE A 83 7.33 -15.08 12.80
CA ILE A 83 6.49 -13.90 12.54
C ILE A 83 7.31 -12.61 12.66
N GLU A 84 8.13 -12.47 13.71
CA GLU A 84 9.01 -11.29 13.88
C GLU A 84 10.05 -11.17 12.77
N GLU A 85 10.58 -12.27 12.26
CA GLU A 85 11.49 -12.24 11.10
C GLU A 85 10.79 -11.73 9.84
N VAL A 86 9.55 -12.14 9.62
CA VAL A 86 8.75 -11.65 8.48
C VAL A 86 8.38 -10.19 8.62
N LYS A 87 8.06 -9.69 9.83
CA LYS A 87 7.74 -8.29 10.10
C LYS A 87 8.84 -7.32 9.69
N ARG A 88 10.10 -7.74 9.77
CA ARG A 88 11.25 -6.93 9.32
C ARG A 88 11.34 -6.77 7.81
N ARG A 89 10.63 -7.63 7.06
CA ARG A 89 10.68 -7.69 5.60
C ARG A 89 9.55 -6.91 4.93
N TRP A 90 8.65 -6.30 5.70
CA TRP A 90 7.60 -5.44 5.16
C TRP A 90 7.67 -4.01 5.71
N GLY A 91 7.21 -3.07 4.91
CA GLY A 91 6.94 -1.69 5.31
C GLY A 91 5.48 -1.36 5.12
N VAL A 92 4.95 -0.47 5.96
CA VAL A 92 3.53 -0.10 5.91
C VAL A 92 3.37 1.42 5.91
N LEU A 93 2.51 1.91 5.00
CA LEU A 93 2.00 3.28 5.02
C LEU A 93 0.49 3.24 5.17
N PHE A 94 -0.03 3.77 6.27
CA PHE A 94 -1.47 3.91 6.51
C PHE A 94 -2.02 5.22 5.93
N GLN A 95 -3.31 5.26 5.67
CA GLN A 95 -4.02 6.39 5.04
C GLN A 95 -3.74 7.74 5.72
N ALA A 96 -3.70 7.80 7.04
CA ALA A 96 -3.40 9.01 7.82
C ALA A 96 -1.89 9.29 7.97
N ASN A 97 -1.01 8.68 7.14
CA ASN A 97 0.45 8.63 7.25
C ASN A 97 0.96 7.99 8.54
N ALA A 98 0.18 8.02 9.60
CA ALA A 98 0.45 7.50 10.95
C ALA A 98 1.82 7.97 11.52
N LEU A 99 2.29 9.17 11.13
CA LEU A 99 3.48 9.77 11.72
C LEU A 99 3.19 10.13 13.18
N PHE A 100 4.15 9.85 14.04
CA PHE A 100 4.10 10.28 15.43
C PHE A 100 4.29 11.80 15.47
N SER A 101 3.25 12.53 15.89
CA SER A 101 3.23 14.00 15.88
C SER A 101 4.24 14.64 16.82
N THR A 102 4.71 13.88 17.82
CA THR A 102 5.69 14.30 18.84
C THR A 102 7.14 13.99 18.45
N LEU A 103 7.33 13.30 17.33
CA LEU A 103 8.65 12.95 16.80
C LEU A 103 8.94 13.77 15.55
N THR A 104 10.20 14.13 15.33
CA THR A 104 10.70 14.70 14.09
C THR A 104 10.56 13.71 12.93
N VAL A 105 10.78 14.14 11.69
CA VAL A 105 10.84 13.25 10.53
C VAL A 105 11.93 12.20 10.71
N ARG A 106 13.13 12.58 11.15
CA ARG A 106 14.24 11.70 11.47
C ARG A 106 13.81 10.61 12.43
N GLU A 107 13.30 11.00 13.59
CA GLU A 107 12.85 10.07 14.63
C GLU A 107 11.72 9.15 14.14
N ASN A 108 10.78 9.67 13.33
CA ASN A 108 9.75 8.83 12.70
C ASN A 108 10.34 7.75 11.80
N ILE A 109 11.37 8.07 11.01
CA ILE A 109 12.03 7.09 10.13
C ILE A 109 12.85 6.09 10.97
N GLU A 110 13.43 6.51 12.08
CA GLU A 110 14.20 5.65 12.99
C GLU A 110 13.33 4.67 13.80
N VAL A 111 12.04 4.95 14.03
CA VAL A 111 11.16 4.06 14.84
C VAL A 111 11.29 2.59 14.45
N PRO A 112 11.07 2.16 13.19
CA PRO A 112 11.19 0.75 12.85
C PRO A 112 12.62 0.21 13.02
N LEU A 113 13.66 1.05 12.85
CA LEU A 113 15.05 0.64 13.09
C LEU A 113 15.30 0.38 14.58
N ARG A 114 14.79 1.24 15.46
CA ARG A 114 14.91 1.09 16.92
C ARG A 114 14.16 -0.14 17.44
N GLU A 115 13.00 -0.44 16.87
CA GLU A 115 12.18 -1.59 17.29
C GLU A 115 12.76 -2.94 16.85
N HIS A 116 13.33 -3.01 15.65
CA HIS A 116 13.66 -4.29 15.03
C HIS A 116 15.17 -4.51 14.82
N THR A 117 16.03 -3.54 15.16
CA THR A 117 17.48 -3.66 14.99
C THR A 117 18.23 -3.30 16.28
N ARG A 118 19.53 -3.57 16.29
CA ARG A 118 20.46 -3.13 17.35
C ARG A 118 21.53 -2.20 16.78
N LEU A 119 21.16 -1.40 15.80
CA LEU A 119 22.08 -0.45 15.18
C LEU A 119 22.44 0.69 16.15
N PRO A 120 23.68 1.20 16.10
CA PRO A 120 24.07 2.43 16.79
C PRO A 120 23.23 3.63 16.34
N GLU A 121 23.07 4.63 17.20
CA GLU A 121 22.23 5.81 16.91
C GLU A 121 22.72 6.63 15.71
N ASP A 122 24.05 6.78 15.56
CA ASP A 122 24.65 7.46 14.42
C ASP A 122 24.33 6.76 13.09
N MET A 123 24.40 5.44 13.07
CA MET A 123 24.04 4.65 11.89
C MET A 123 22.53 4.75 11.58
N MET A 124 21.67 4.74 12.60
CA MET A 124 20.23 4.94 12.39
C MET A 124 19.93 6.32 11.80
N ALA A 125 20.63 7.36 12.28
CA ALA A 125 20.52 8.72 11.76
C ALA A 125 20.95 8.82 10.29
N ASP A 126 22.04 8.16 9.91
CA ASP A 126 22.52 8.11 8.52
C ASP A 126 21.50 7.38 7.61
N ILE A 127 20.96 6.25 8.07
CA ILE A 127 19.90 5.53 7.36
C ILE A 127 18.67 6.43 7.21
N ALA A 128 18.23 7.10 8.27
CA ALA A 128 17.07 7.99 8.20
C ALA A 128 17.28 9.12 7.19
N GLN A 129 18.47 9.72 7.17
CA GLN A 129 18.85 10.74 6.19
C GLN A 129 18.78 10.19 4.75
N LEU A 130 19.35 9.00 4.51
CA LEU A 130 19.30 8.35 3.20
C LEU A 130 17.85 8.08 2.75
N LYS A 131 17.01 7.54 3.64
CA LYS A 131 15.60 7.22 3.31
C LYS A 131 14.78 8.49 3.06
N ALA A 132 15.04 9.57 3.77
CA ALA A 132 14.45 10.88 3.52
C ALA A 132 14.80 11.39 2.10
N ILE A 133 16.07 11.30 1.71
CA ILE A 133 16.53 11.66 0.36
C ILE A 133 15.87 10.78 -0.72
N LEU A 134 15.87 9.46 -0.53
CA LEU A 134 15.24 8.52 -1.47
C LEU A 134 13.74 8.78 -1.65
N SER A 135 13.07 9.29 -0.63
CA SER A 135 11.66 9.69 -0.69
C SER A 135 11.44 11.09 -1.25
N GLY A 136 12.52 11.79 -1.64
CA GLY A 136 12.46 13.13 -2.22
C GLY A 136 12.07 14.21 -1.21
N LEU A 137 12.35 14.02 0.08
CA LEU A 137 12.23 15.07 1.08
C LEU A 137 13.37 16.08 0.93
N PRO A 138 13.10 17.39 1.07
CA PRO A 138 14.16 18.39 1.14
C PRO A 138 15.00 18.19 2.41
N ALA A 139 16.28 18.53 2.32
CA ALA A 139 17.24 18.26 3.41
C ALA A 139 16.87 18.94 4.75
N ASP A 140 16.22 20.10 4.69
CA ASP A 140 15.77 20.84 5.87
C ASP A 140 14.49 20.28 6.52
N ALA A 141 13.89 19.26 5.91
CA ALA A 141 12.67 18.64 6.44
C ALA A 141 12.95 17.58 7.51
N ILE A 142 14.17 17.05 7.57
CA ILE A 142 14.49 15.89 8.40
C ILE A 142 14.32 16.15 9.90
N ASP A 143 14.57 17.37 10.35
CA ASP A 143 14.48 17.78 11.75
C ASP A 143 13.16 18.49 12.09
N LYS A 144 12.23 18.59 11.12
CA LYS A 144 10.89 19.18 11.34
C LYS A 144 9.93 18.15 11.92
N TYR A 145 8.92 18.65 12.61
CA TYR A 145 7.79 17.86 13.08
C TYR A 145 6.72 17.72 11.98
N PRO A 146 5.87 16.68 12.03
CA PRO A 146 4.83 16.45 11.02
C PRO A 146 3.90 17.64 10.77
N ASN A 147 3.57 18.44 11.79
CA ASN A 147 2.72 19.62 11.68
C ASN A 147 3.38 20.80 10.95
N GLU A 148 4.69 20.78 10.75
CA GLU A 148 5.45 21.78 10.01
C GLU A 148 5.60 21.43 8.52
N LEU A 149 5.09 20.26 8.10
CA LEU A 149 5.20 19.72 6.75
C LEU A 149 3.93 19.93 5.95
N SER A 150 4.08 20.16 4.64
CA SER A 150 2.94 20.06 3.70
C SER A 150 2.41 18.62 3.64
N GLY A 151 1.16 18.43 3.17
CA GLY A 151 0.58 17.09 3.03
C GLY A 151 1.43 16.14 2.18
N GLY A 152 1.99 16.63 1.06
CA GLY A 152 2.90 15.85 0.23
C GLY A 152 4.21 15.48 0.93
N MET A 153 4.79 16.40 1.74
CA MET A 153 5.97 16.10 2.55
C MET A 153 5.67 15.07 3.65
N GLN A 154 4.51 15.12 4.27
CA GLN A 154 4.08 14.11 5.25
C GLN A 154 3.95 12.71 4.59
N LYS A 155 3.42 12.64 3.36
CA LYS A 155 3.36 11.37 2.60
C LYS A 155 4.76 10.84 2.30
N ARG A 156 5.68 11.69 1.85
CA ARG A 156 7.09 11.34 1.61
C ARG A 156 7.79 10.84 2.89
N ALA A 157 7.55 11.49 4.02
CA ALA A 157 8.07 11.05 5.32
C ALA A 157 7.49 9.68 5.72
N GLY A 158 6.21 9.45 5.49
CA GLY A 158 5.58 8.15 5.69
C GLY A 158 6.17 7.05 4.81
N VAL A 159 6.45 7.36 3.52
CA VAL A 159 7.14 6.44 2.61
C VAL A 159 8.57 6.18 3.10
N ALA A 160 9.32 7.22 3.50
CA ALA A 160 10.68 7.08 4.03
C ALA A 160 10.72 6.13 5.24
N ARG A 161 9.77 6.26 6.17
CA ARG A 161 9.63 5.36 7.31
C ARG A 161 9.29 3.94 6.88
N ALA A 162 8.38 3.78 5.92
CA ALA A 162 7.99 2.46 5.44
C ALA A 162 9.15 1.70 4.76
N ILE A 163 10.11 2.41 4.16
CA ILE A 163 11.29 1.79 3.54
C ILE A 163 12.54 1.79 4.43
N ALA A 164 12.43 2.16 5.71
CA ALA A 164 13.58 2.34 6.60
C ALA A 164 14.42 1.05 6.76
N GLN A 165 13.79 -0.11 6.79
CA GLN A 165 14.43 -1.41 7.00
C GLN A 165 14.75 -2.17 5.70
N ASP A 166 14.75 -1.51 4.53
CA ASP A 166 14.90 -2.16 3.23
C ASP A 166 13.95 -3.36 3.04
N PRO A 167 12.63 -3.13 3.16
CA PRO A 167 11.65 -4.21 3.07
C PRO A 167 11.65 -4.85 1.68
N GLU A 168 11.14 -6.09 1.58
CA GLU A 168 10.83 -6.75 0.30
C GLU A 168 9.37 -6.55 -0.13
N LEU A 169 8.50 -6.21 0.84
CA LEU A 169 7.07 -5.99 0.64
C LEU A 169 6.67 -4.61 1.19
N LEU A 170 5.96 -3.82 0.40
CA LEU A 170 5.42 -2.54 0.80
C LEU A 170 3.90 -2.55 0.73
N LEU A 171 3.24 -2.21 1.82
CA LEU A 171 1.78 -2.20 1.96
C LEU A 171 1.33 -0.76 2.14
N LEU A 172 0.59 -0.22 1.17
CA LEU A 172 0.23 1.19 1.10
C LEU A 172 -1.31 1.34 1.11
N ASP A 173 -1.83 2.01 2.11
CA ASP A 173 -3.26 2.31 2.23
C ASP A 173 -3.52 3.76 1.84
N GLU A 174 -4.04 4.02 0.63
CA GLU A 174 -4.40 5.34 0.10
C GLU A 174 -3.24 6.36 0.16
N PRO A 175 -2.07 6.07 -0.44
CA PRO A 175 -0.87 6.92 -0.30
C PRO A 175 -1.03 8.31 -0.88
N THR A 176 -1.93 8.51 -1.85
CA THR A 176 -2.19 9.80 -2.52
C THR A 176 -3.41 10.52 -1.99
N SER A 177 -4.13 9.94 -1.01
CA SER A 177 -5.35 10.55 -0.47
C SER A 177 -5.11 11.94 0.12
N GLY A 178 -5.99 12.89 -0.22
CA GLY A 178 -5.92 14.26 0.29
C GLY A 178 -4.87 15.16 -0.38
N LEU A 179 -4.21 14.68 -1.44
CA LEU A 179 -3.30 15.47 -2.27
C LEU A 179 -4.03 16.02 -3.51
N ASP A 180 -3.53 17.12 -4.04
CA ASP A 180 -3.91 17.57 -5.37
C ASP A 180 -3.36 16.62 -6.46
N PRO A 181 -3.90 16.65 -7.70
CA PRO A 181 -3.50 15.72 -8.75
C PRO A 181 -2.01 15.73 -9.11
N ILE A 182 -1.36 16.91 -9.04
CA ILE A 182 0.07 17.03 -9.36
C ILE A 182 0.92 16.33 -8.29
N MET A 183 0.59 16.56 -7.02
CA MET A 183 1.29 15.93 -5.90
C MET A 183 1.00 14.42 -5.85
N ALA A 184 -0.21 14.00 -6.20
CA ALA A 184 -0.57 12.58 -6.28
C ALA A 184 0.29 11.86 -7.34
N ASP A 185 0.40 12.40 -8.56
CA ASP A 185 1.26 11.85 -9.62
C ASP A 185 2.74 11.77 -9.18
N GLN A 186 3.23 12.75 -8.42
CA GLN A 186 4.60 12.71 -7.89
C GLN A 186 4.81 11.57 -6.89
N ILE A 187 3.82 11.29 -6.02
CA ILE A 187 3.89 10.16 -5.07
C ILE A 187 3.78 8.83 -5.81
N ASP A 188 2.94 8.73 -6.82
CA ASP A 188 2.80 7.52 -7.64
C ASP A 188 4.12 7.19 -8.37
N ARG A 189 4.75 8.20 -8.98
CA ARG A 189 6.09 8.04 -9.59
C ARG A 189 7.13 7.62 -8.58
N LEU A 190 7.16 8.23 -7.40
CA LEU A 190 8.07 7.86 -6.32
C LEU A 190 7.89 6.38 -5.94
N ILE A 191 6.66 5.93 -5.71
CA ILE A 191 6.36 4.53 -5.35
C ILE A 191 6.83 3.59 -6.47
N ARG A 192 6.52 3.89 -7.72
CA ARG A 192 6.95 3.09 -8.88
C ARG A 192 8.48 3.03 -8.99
N ASP A 193 9.16 4.17 -8.85
CA ASP A 193 10.61 4.25 -9.01
C ASP A 193 11.32 3.50 -7.87
N LEU A 194 10.82 3.61 -6.63
CA LEU A 194 11.31 2.83 -5.50
C LEU A 194 11.07 1.32 -5.72
N ALA A 195 9.87 0.93 -6.15
CA ALA A 195 9.55 -0.47 -6.39
C ALA A 195 10.49 -1.09 -7.43
N ARG A 196 10.75 -0.39 -8.53
CA ARG A 196 11.63 -0.87 -9.61
C ARG A 196 13.11 -0.86 -9.21
N SER A 197 13.58 0.21 -8.56
CA SER A 197 14.99 0.37 -8.20
C SER A 197 15.42 -0.56 -7.08
N LEU A 198 14.54 -0.82 -6.11
CA LEU A 198 14.80 -1.66 -4.95
C LEU A 198 14.27 -3.09 -5.11
N GLY A 199 13.54 -3.40 -6.21
CA GLY A 199 12.94 -4.71 -6.44
C GLY A 199 11.81 -5.05 -5.47
N LEU A 200 11.05 -4.03 -5.00
CA LEU A 200 9.98 -4.21 -4.02
C LEU A 200 8.76 -4.87 -4.64
N THR A 201 8.08 -5.68 -3.83
CA THR A 201 6.68 -6.05 -4.08
C THR A 201 5.80 -5.01 -3.39
N VAL A 202 4.77 -4.52 -4.05
CA VAL A 202 3.88 -3.49 -3.50
C VAL A 202 2.43 -3.94 -3.55
N VAL A 203 1.70 -3.81 -2.45
CA VAL A 203 0.24 -3.88 -2.42
C VAL A 203 -0.29 -2.48 -2.11
N LEU A 204 -1.04 -1.93 -3.05
CA LEU A 204 -1.51 -0.55 -3.03
C LEU A 204 -3.03 -0.52 -3.00
N VAL A 205 -3.62 -0.07 -1.89
CA VAL A 205 -5.04 0.29 -1.84
C VAL A 205 -5.21 1.69 -2.38
N THR A 206 -6.05 1.86 -3.39
CA THR A 206 -6.42 3.17 -3.91
C THR A 206 -7.82 3.17 -4.51
N HIS A 207 -8.43 4.34 -4.57
CA HIS A 207 -9.64 4.60 -5.33
C HIS A 207 -9.38 5.52 -6.53
N ASP A 208 -8.13 5.91 -6.76
CA ASP A 208 -7.69 6.72 -7.89
C ASP A 208 -7.43 5.83 -9.10
N ILE A 209 -8.17 6.10 -10.17
CA ILE A 209 -8.08 5.35 -11.42
C ILE A 209 -6.76 5.66 -12.15
N ASP A 210 -6.29 6.89 -12.11
CA ASP A 210 -5.06 7.30 -12.80
C ASP A 210 -3.85 6.57 -12.19
N THR A 211 -3.80 6.44 -10.86
CA THR A 211 -2.81 5.61 -10.15
C THR A 211 -2.81 4.17 -10.68
N LEU A 212 -4.00 3.55 -10.86
CA LEU A 212 -4.08 2.16 -11.34
C LEU A 212 -3.46 1.99 -12.74
N TYR A 213 -3.72 2.93 -13.65
CA TYR A 213 -3.16 2.87 -15.02
C TYR A 213 -1.69 3.21 -15.08
N THR A 214 -1.21 4.03 -14.14
CA THR A 214 0.15 4.59 -14.20
C THR A 214 1.18 3.69 -13.57
N ILE A 215 0.86 3.03 -12.44
CA ILE A 215 1.90 2.35 -11.67
C ILE A 215 1.62 0.87 -11.39
N THR A 216 0.38 0.36 -11.55
CA THR A 216 0.09 -1.04 -11.19
C THR A 216 0.37 -2.00 -12.36
N ASP A 217 0.88 -3.19 -12.02
CA ASP A 217 1.04 -4.30 -12.96
C ASP A 217 -0.26 -5.11 -13.08
N ARG A 218 -0.92 -5.36 -11.93
CA ARG A 218 -2.22 -6.03 -11.82
C ARG A 218 -3.11 -5.29 -10.84
N VAL A 219 -4.40 -5.46 -10.98
CA VAL A 219 -5.41 -4.91 -10.07
C VAL A 219 -6.31 -6.05 -9.58
N ALA A 220 -6.48 -6.15 -8.27
CA ALA A 220 -7.43 -7.05 -7.62
C ALA A 220 -8.69 -6.27 -7.26
N ALA A 221 -9.84 -6.71 -7.77
CA ALA A 221 -11.14 -6.09 -7.54
C ALA A 221 -11.87 -6.79 -6.40
N LEU A 222 -12.05 -6.09 -5.27
CA LEU A 222 -12.75 -6.56 -4.08
C LEU A 222 -14.21 -6.14 -4.13
N ALA A 223 -15.09 -7.10 -4.37
CA ALA A 223 -16.54 -6.95 -4.34
C ALA A 223 -17.17 -8.22 -3.76
N GLU A 224 -18.43 -8.16 -3.34
CA GLU A 224 -19.15 -9.33 -2.82
C GLU A 224 -18.35 -10.08 -1.72
N ARG A 225 -17.59 -9.35 -0.90
CA ARG A 225 -16.74 -9.87 0.20
C ARG A 225 -15.56 -10.74 -0.23
N LYS A 226 -15.22 -10.80 -1.52
CA LYS A 226 -14.11 -11.60 -2.07
C LYS A 226 -13.43 -10.87 -3.23
N ILE A 227 -12.29 -11.38 -3.68
CA ILE A 227 -11.69 -10.94 -4.94
C ILE A 227 -12.48 -11.56 -6.09
N VAL A 228 -13.15 -10.70 -6.87
CA VAL A 228 -14.00 -11.13 -7.99
C VAL A 228 -13.27 -11.13 -9.32
N ALA A 229 -12.17 -10.39 -9.43
CA ALA A 229 -11.32 -10.39 -10.61
C ALA A 229 -9.91 -9.91 -10.22
N ILE A 230 -8.89 -10.42 -10.91
CA ILE A 230 -7.50 -9.99 -10.77
C ILE A 230 -6.79 -10.13 -12.12
N ALA A 231 -6.37 -9.00 -12.70
CA ALA A 231 -5.68 -8.94 -13.99
C ALA A 231 -5.04 -7.56 -14.18
N PRO A 232 -4.22 -7.32 -15.22
CA PRO A 232 -3.84 -5.99 -15.66
C PRO A 232 -5.08 -5.12 -15.89
N VAL A 233 -5.01 -3.82 -15.52
CA VAL A 233 -6.16 -2.92 -15.51
C VAL A 233 -6.90 -2.88 -16.87
N ARG A 234 -6.16 -2.94 -17.99
CA ARG A 234 -6.75 -2.93 -19.34
C ARG A 234 -7.53 -4.21 -19.68
N GLU A 235 -7.20 -5.32 -19.05
CA GLU A 235 -7.96 -6.57 -19.18
C GLU A 235 -9.23 -6.52 -18.33
N LEU A 236 -9.15 -5.92 -17.14
CA LEU A 236 -10.30 -5.73 -16.27
C LEU A 236 -11.38 -4.81 -16.87
N GLU A 237 -11.03 -3.89 -17.76
CA GLU A 237 -12.00 -3.10 -18.52
C GLU A 237 -12.97 -4.00 -19.35
N LYS A 238 -12.50 -5.19 -19.75
CA LYS A 238 -13.26 -6.18 -20.53
C LYS A 238 -13.89 -7.26 -19.65
N SER A 239 -13.83 -7.09 -18.32
CA SER A 239 -14.37 -8.06 -17.38
C SER A 239 -15.89 -8.25 -17.59
N ASP A 240 -16.35 -9.49 -17.51
CA ASP A 240 -17.77 -9.82 -17.52
C ASP A 240 -18.46 -9.46 -16.18
N HIS A 241 -17.69 -9.20 -15.13
CA HIS A 241 -18.22 -8.85 -13.81
C HIS A 241 -18.80 -7.42 -13.84
N PRO A 242 -20.13 -7.23 -13.62
CA PRO A 242 -20.78 -5.94 -13.80
C PRO A 242 -20.15 -4.82 -12.96
N TRP A 243 -19.87 -5.10 -11.68
CA TRP A 243 -19.28 -4.14 -10.76
C TRP A 243 -17.87 -3.67 -11.21
N VAL A 244 -17.03 -4.61 -11.71
CA VAL A 244 -15.67 -4.27 -12.17
C VAL A 244 -15.72 -3.32 -13.35
N ARG A 245 -16.59 -3.63 -14.32
CA ARG A 245 -16.80 -2.78 -15.51
C ARG A 245 -17.32 -1.40 -15.13
N GLU A 246 -18.35 -1.34 -14.30
CA GLU A 246 -18.91 -0.07 -13.85
C GLU A 246 -17.90 0.76 -13.07
N TYR A 247 -17.11 0.13 -12.19
CA TYR A 247 -16.09 0.81 -11.40
C TYR A 247 -15.02 1.48 -12.27
N LEU A 248 -14.47 0.75 -13.25
CA LEU A 248 -13.42 1.25 -14.11
C LEU A 248 -13.93 2.24 -15.15
N LEU A 249 -15.03 1.93 -15.84
CA LEU A 249 -15.58 2.78 -16.91
C LEU A 249 -16.37 3.98 -16.36
N GLY A 250 -17.13 3.81 -15.29
CA GLY A 250 -17.95 4.86 -14.71
C GLY A 250 -17.14 5.99 -14.08
N LYS A 251 -15.97 5.70 -13.50
CA LYS A 251 -15.04 6.74 -13.00
C LYS A 251 -14.28 7.43 -14.13
N ARG A 252 -13.89 6.72 -15.17
CA ARG A 252 -13.22 7.28 -16.34
C ARG A 252 -14.12 8.28 -17.10
N SER A 253 -15.41 7.98 -17.22
CA SER A 253 -16.42 8.89 -17.80
C SER A 253 -16.53 10.21 -17.05
N ARG A 254 -16.38 10.18 -15.71
CA ARG A 254 -16.46 11.39 -14.87
C ARG A 254 -15.17 12.24 -14.92
N ALA A 255 -14.02 11.63 -15.08
CA ALA A 255 -12.74 12.33 -15.24
C ALA A 255 -12.57 13.01 -16.62
N GLY A 256 -13.26 12.50 -17.62
CA GLY A 256 -13.20 13.03 -19.01
C GLY A 256 -14.32 14.02 -19.40
N THR A 257 -15.24 14.36 -18.51
CA THR A 257 -16.31 15.33 -18.81
C THR A 257 -15.82 16.73 -18.45
N PRO A 258 -15.56 17.66 -19.44
CA PRO A 258 -15.27 19.04 -19.11
C PRO A 258 -16.46 19.63 -18.34
N PRO A 259 -16.24 20.59 -17.41
CA PRO A 259 -17.30 21.25 -16.69
C PRO A 259 -18.30 21.86 -17.70
N PRO A 260 -19.61 21.84 -17.41
CA PRO A 260 -20.59 22.46 -18.28
C PRO A 260 -20.19 23.92 -18.49
N ALA A 261 -20.13 24.35 -19.75
CA ALA A 261 -19.87 25.74 -20.10
C ALA A 261 -20.90 26.62 -19.39
N GLU A 262 -20.43 27.48 -18.49
CA GLU A 262 -21.27 28.52 -17.89
C GLU A 262 -21.95 29.29 -19.01
N GLY A 263 -23.25 29.19 -19.06
CA GLY A 263 -24.06 29.94 -20.00
C GLY A 263 -23.77 31.43 -19.83
N ARG A 264 -23.21 32.05 -20.87
CA ARG A 264 -23.22 33.52 -20.99
C ARG A 264 -24.67 33.89 -21.16
N ASP A 265 -25.31 34.30 -20.09
CA ASP A 265 -26.50 35.10 -20.17
C ASP A 265 -26.13 36.45 -20.81
N ASN A 266 -26.50 36.56 -22.09
CA ASN A 266 -26.63 37.86 -22.75
C ASN A 266 -28.02 38.35 -22.43
N GLY A 267 -28.13 39.39 -21.63
CA GLY A 267 -29.30 40.19 -21.42
C GLY A 267 -28.91 41.58 -20.91
#